data_0093bc7fd1736ed0e502aaa3ab7dfb88
#
_entry.id   0093bc7fd1736ed0e502aaa3ab7dfb88
#
_cell.length_a   1.000
_cell.length_b   1.000
_cell.length_c   1.000
_cell.angle_alpha   90.00
_cell.angle_beta   90.00
_cell.angle_gamma   90.00
#
_symmetry.space_group_name_H-M   'P 1'
#
loop_
_entity.id
_entity.type
_entity.pdbx_description
1 polymer ?
#
loop_
_entity_poly.entity_id
_entity_poly.type
_entity_poly.pdbx_seq_one_letter_code
_entity_poly.pdbx_strand_id
1 'polypeptide(L)'
;MPRSGLPPHLRIEKVVYRATSYDVPVRVAENRRAGRWNLSGSGATVQYTCLDSEAPFAEMLRHEDLRSEGEAASFRTTLWQMRVNEGVVVDYSSFAKAEKAGFPPEALVDDDHECCQREAQRLLSLGAGGVLSPSAALPGSTNLTLFGQRVPIQWTASVEISSAIPVQRIATGQPPAALVSRVRYFGDPHSQLFLYLAEKEERTESR
;
A
#
# COMPACT_ATOMS: atom_id res chain seq x y z
N MET A 1 -9.17 15.94 -20.33
CA MET A 1 -8.25 15.36 -21.32
C MET A 1 -7.55 14.18 -20.70
N PRO A 2 -7.47 13.00 -21.34
CA PRO A 2 -6.64 11.92 -20.82
C PRO A 2 -5.19 12.42 -20.74
N ARG A 3 -4.57 12.26 -19.56
CA ARG A 3 -3.16 12.61 -19.37
C ARG A 3 -2.33 11.60 -20.17
N SER A 4 -1.76 12.05 -21.29
CA SER A 4 -0.91 11.22 -22.13
C SER A 4 0.22 10.59 -21.32
N GLY A 5 0.31 9.27 -21.32
CA GLY A 5 1.38 8.51 -20.65
C GLY A 5 1.06 7.93 -19.28
N LEU A 6 -0.09 8.24 -18.65
CA LEU A 6 -0.50 7.54 -17.44
C LEU A 6 -0.99 6.12 -17.76
N PRO A 7 -0.60 5.12 -16.93
CA PRO A 7 -1.19 3.78 -17.01
C PRO A 7 -2.70 3.81 -16.74
N PRO A 8 -3.41 2.68 -16.89
CA PRO A 8 -4.80 2.57 -16.50
C PRO A 8 -5.00 3.07 -15.06
N HIS A 9 -5.92 4.00 -14.87
CA HIS A 9 -6.18 4.64 -13.59
C HIS A 9 -7.68 4.80 -13.37
N LEU A 10 -8.05 4.99 -12.13
CA LEU A 10 -9.45 5.13 -11.71
C LEU A 10 -9.58 6.19 -10.62
N ARG A 11 -10.81 6.67 -10.42
CA ARG A 11 -11.17 7.41 -9.23
C ARG A 11 -11.46 6.42 -8.11
N ILE A 12 -10.94 6.69 -6.92
CA ILE A 12 -11.19 5.88 -5.75
C ILE A 12 -11.93 6.69 -4.68
N GLU A 13 -12.99 6.09 -4.16
CA GLU A 13 -13.70 6.57 -2.96
C GLU A 13 -13.85 5.38 -2.05
N LYS A 14 -12.97 5.25 -1.06
CA LYS A 14 -12.84 4.06 -0.22
C LYS A 14 -12.52 4.41 1.22
N VAL A 15 -12.96 3.53 2.09
CA VAL A 15 -12.41 3.40 3.44
C VAL A 15 -11.12 2.60 3.35
N VAL A 16 -10.08 3.10 4.00
CA VAL A 16 -8.77 2.48 4.06
C VAL A 16 -8.26 2.47 5.50
N TYR A 17 -7.26 1.64 5.75
CA TYR A 17 -6.73 1.39 7.08
C TYR A 17 -5.23 1.63 7.14
N ARG A 18 -4.76 2.05 8.31
CA ARG A 18 -3.33 2.21 8.60
C ARG A 18 -3.05 1.92 10.07
N ALA A 19 -1.98 1.20 10.34
CA ALA A 19 -1.45 1.04 11.68
C ALA A 19 -0.28 2.00 11.91
N THR A 20 -0.25 2.66 13.07
CA THR A 20 0.84 3.56 13.43
C THR A 20 1.10 3.53 14.94
N SER A 21 2.34 3.83 15.34
CA SER A 21 2.71 4.15 16.72
C SER A 21 2.53 5.65 17.05
N TYR A 22 2.08 6.45 16.09
CA TYR A 22 1.91 7.90 16.21
C TYR A 22 0.45 8.25 16.49
N ASP A 23 0.22 9.44 17.06
CA ASP A 23 -1.12 9.96 17.35
C ASP A 23 -1.88 10.45 16.11
N VAL A 24 -1.24 10.49 14.95
CA VAL A 24 -1.85 10.88 13.68
C VAL A 24 -1.52 9.87 12.59
N PRO A 25 -2.51 9.48 11.76
CA PRO A 25 -2.32 8.43 10.75
C PRO A 25 -1.70 8.93 9.44
N VAL A 26 -1.65 10.24 9.20
CA VAL A 26 -1.19 10.81 7.94
C VAL A 26 0.01 11.72 8.13
N ARG A 27 0.83 11.84 7.11
CA ARG A 27 2.05 12.66 7.11
C ARG A 27 1.80 13.97 6.38
N VAL A 28 2.26 15.05 6.99
CA VAL A 28 2.30 16.39 6.40
C VAL A 28 3.69 16.76 5.88
N ALA A 29 4.71 15.97 6.15
CA ALA A 29 6.09 16.16 5.74
C ALA A 29 6.60 14.96 4.93
N GLU A 30 7.75 15.14 4.28
CA GLU A 30 8.40 14.08 3.50
C GLU A 30 8.71 12.81 4.32
N ASN A 31 8.79 11.69 3.62
CA ASN A 31 9.18 10.43 4.21
C ASN A 31 10.70 10.40 4.41
N ARG A 32 11.15 10.32 5.67
CA ARG A 32 12.59 10.27 6.00
C ARG A 32 13.26 8.96 5.59
N ARG A 33 12.50 7.85 5.55
CA ARG A 33 13.00 6.53 5.16
C ARG A 33 12.45 6.16 3.79
N ALA A 34 13.26 5.46 3.02
CA ALA A 34 12.81 4.84 1.79
C ALA A 34 11.71 3.80 2.07
N GLY A 35 10.80 3.66 1.13
CA GLY A 35 9.77 2.65 1.11
C GLY A 35 9.55 2.18 -0.32
N ARG A 36 8.62 1.26 -0.53
CA ARG A 36 8.35 0.72 -1.87
C ARG A 36 8.04 1.80 -2.91
N TRP A 37 7.28 2.82 -2.54
CA TRP A 37 6.83 3.87 -3.46
C TRP A 37 7.45 5.24 -3.18
N ASN A 38 8.54 5.31 -2.41
CA ASN A 38 9.29 6.56 -2.19
C ASN A 38 10.77 6.32 -1.96
N LEU A 39 11.60 7.18 -2.54
CA LEU A 39 13.02 7.28 -2.22
C LEU A 39 13.23 8.14 -0.97
N SER A 40 14.25 7.81 -0.18
CA SER A 40 14.72 8.67 0.90
C SER A 40 15.27 9.97 0.33
N GLY A 41 14.95 11.10 0.98
CA GLY A 41 15.46 12.42 0.56
C GLY A 41 14.94 12.92 -0.78
N SER A 42 13.87 12.32 -1.32
CA SER A 42 13.24 12.76 -2.58
C SER A 42 12.35 14.00 -2.45
N GLY A 43 12.14 14.49 -1.23
CA GLY A 43 11.16 15.54 -0.95
C GLY A 43 9.70 15.06 -1.03
N ALA A 44 9.47 13.82 -1.43
CA ALA A 44 8.13 13.29 -1.60
C ALA A 44 7.50 12.87 -0.27
N THR A 45 6.22 13.18 -0.12
CA THR A 45 5.38 12.64 0.96
C THR A 45 4.51 11.53 0.39
N VAL A 46 4.54 10.36 1.03
CA VAL A 46 3.76 9.20 0.61
C VAL A 46 3.01 8.63 1.82
N GLN A 47 1.72 8.33 1.61
CA GLN A 47 0.86 7.73 2.63
C GLN A 47 0.59 6.28 2.27
N TYR A 48 1.13 5.35 3.06
CA TYR A 48 0.86 3.93 2.91
C TYR A 48 -0.40 3.55 3.66
N THR A 49 -1.37 2.98 2.97
CA THR A 49 -2.65 2.52 3.52
C THR A 49 -3.06 1.19 2.90
N CYS A 50 -3.99 0.49 3.51
CA CYS A 50 -4.49 -0.81 3.07
C CYS A 50 -6.01 -0.77 2.90
N LEU A 51 -6.54 -1.56 1.97
CA LEU A 51 -7.99 -1.71 1.82
C LEU A 51 -8.58 -2.68 2.84
N ASP A 52 -7.76 -3.54 3.42
CA ASP A 52 -8.10 -4.52 4.43
C ASP A 52 -7.61 -4.07 5.82
N SER A 53 -8.41 -4.27 6.86
CA SER A 53 -8.08 -3.85 8.22
C SER A 53 -6.98 -4.67 8.89
N GLU A 54 -6.72 -5.90 8.42
CA GLU A 54 -5.63 -6.74 8.92
C GLU A 54 -4.28 -6.42 8.26
N ALA A 55 -4.31 -5.97 6.99
CA ALA A 55 -3.10 -5.73 6.23
C ALA A 55 -2.13 -4.71 6.87
N PRO A 56 -2.57 -3.62 7.53
CA PRO A 56 -1.66 -2.74 8.25
C PRO A 56 -0.88 -3.43 9.35
N PHE A 57 -1.49 -4.38 10.06
CA PHE A 57 -0.81 -5.18 11.07
C PHE A 57 0.21 -6.14 10.44
N ALA A 58 -0.13 -6.76 9.31
CA ALA A 58 0.79 -7.62 8.57
C ALA A 58 2.04 -6.85 8.09
N GLU A 59 1.86 -5.62 7.59
CA GLU A 59 2.99 -4.75 7.21
C GLU A 59 3.88 -4.45 8.43
N MET A 60 3.29 -4.20 9.61
CA MET A 60 4.06 -3.96 10.83
C MET A 60 4.81 -5.21 11.30
N LEU A 61 4.14 -6.38 11.34
CA LEU A 61 4.76 -7.66 11.70
C LEU A 61 5.96 -7.98 10.79
N ARG A 62 5.79 -7.77 9.49
CA ARG A 62 6.86 -7.96 8.52
C ARG A 62 8.03 -7.01 8.72
N HIS A 63 7.77 -5.71 8.94
CA HIS A 63 8.82 -4.71 9.12
C HIS A 63 9.63 -4.89 10.40
N GLU A 64 8.99 -5.35 11.46
CA GLU A 64 9.63 -5.62 12.76
C GLU A 64 10.13 -7.07 12.87
N ASP A 65 9.94 -7.88 11.82
CA ASP A 65 10.28 -9.32 11.75
C ASP A 65 9.73 -10.15 12.92
N LEU A 66 8.49 -9.87 13.32
CA LEU A 66 7.82 -10.55 14.44
C LEU A 66 7.14 -11.84 13.93
N ARG A 67 7.81 -12.98 14.09
CA ARG A 67 7.43 -14.27 13.49
C ARG A 67 6.68 -15.21 14.42
N SER A 68 6.51 -14.84 15.68
CA SER A 68 5.78 -15.66 16.68
C SER A 68 4.61 -14.89 17.26
N GLU A 69 3.59 -15.64 17.72
CA GLU A 69 2.45 -15.07 18.42
C GLU A 69 2.86 -14.34 19.71
N GLY A 70 3.89 -14.85 20.41
CA GLY A 70 4.42 -14.23 21.63
C GLY A 70 5.04 -12.86 21.37
N GLU A 71 5.82 -12.72 20.27
CA GLU A 71 6.39 -11.44 19.85
C GLU A 71 5.28 -10.47 19.43
N ALA A 72 4.35 -10.93 18.58
CA ALA A 72 3.21 -10.13 18.14
C ALA A 72 2.35 -9.65 19.32
N ALA A 73 2.17 -10.48 20.36
CA ALA A 73 1.42 -10.13 21.57
C ALA A 73 2.06 -8.98 22.37
N SER A 74 3.37 -8.77 22.26
CA SER A 74 4.07 -7.65 22.93
C SER A 74 3.98 -6.33 22.15
N PHE A 75 3.66 -6.39 20.86
CA PHE A 75 3.62 -5.23 19.97
C PHE A 75 2.31 -4.44 20.17
N ARG A 76 2.41 -3.12 20.25
CA ARG A 76 1.26 -2.24 20.40
C ARG A 76 1.25 -1.18 19.30
N THR A 77 0.10 -1.02 18.67
CA THR A 77 -0.11 -0.03 17.62
C THR A 77 -1.55 0.48 17.64
N THR A 78 -1.78 1.59 16.98
CA THR A 78 -3.12 2.14 16.78
C THR A 78 -3.57 1.88 15.36
N LEU A 79 -4.73 1.26 15.21
CA LEU A 79 -5.41 1.08 13.93
C LEU A 79 -6.31 2.28 13.66
N TRP A 80 -6.07 2.90 12.52
CA TRP A 80 -6.82 4.04 12.02
C TRP A 80 -7.65 3.62 10.81
N GLN A 81 -8.85 4.21 10.72
CA GLN A 81 -9.72 4.16 9.56
C GLN A 81 -9.77 5.54 8.92
N MET A 82 -9.71 5.59 7.61
CA MET A 82 -9.64 6.85 6.85
C MET A 82 -10.55 6.76 5.64
N ARG A 83 -11.23 7.87 5.29
CA ARG A 83 -11.97 7.99 4.03
C ARG A 83 -11.11 8.70 3.01
N VAL A 84 -10.82 8.02 1.91
CA VAL A 84 -10.03 8.53 0.80
C VAL A 84 -10.93 8.79 -0.40
N ASN A 85 -10.80 9.98 -0.98
CA ASN A 85 -11.40 10.34 -2.26
C ASN A 85 -10.27 10.90 -3.14
N GLU A 86 -9.80 10.09 -4.09
CA GLU A 86 -8.69 10.45 -4.96
C GLU A 86 -9.07 10.24 -6.42
N GLY A 87 -8.77 11.25 -7.25
CA GLY A 87 -9.25 11.32 -8.64
C GLY A 87 -8.43 10.50 -9.62
N VAL A 88 -7.13 10.30 -9.36
CA VAL A 88 -6.20 9.67 -10.32
C VAL A 88 -5.35 8.66 -9.58
N VAL A 89 -5.86 7.45 -9.45
CA VAL A 89 -5.14 6.32 -8.81
C VAL A 89 -4.79 5.30 -9.88
N VAL A 90 -3.51 5.02 -10.06
CA VAL A 90 -3.03 3.99 -10.99
C VAL A 90 -3.40 2.61 -10.46
N ASP A 91 -3.93 1.77 -11.34
CA ASP A 91 -4.48 0.48 -10.96
C ASP A 91 -3.50 -0.67 -11.28
N TYR A 92 -2.62 -0.94 -10.34
CA TYR A 92 -1.78 -2.15 -10.28
C TYR A 92 -2.29 -3.14 -9.24
N SER A 93 -3.60 -3.15 -8.94
CA SER A 93 -4.20 -3.98 -7.87
C SER A 93 -4.09 -5.49 -8.10
N SER A 94 -3.63 -5.92 -9.28
CA SER A 94 -3.27 -7.32 -9.57
C SER A 94 -2.04 -7.39 -10.47
N PHE A 95 -1.33 -8.52 -10.43
CA PHE A 95 -0.17 -8.77 -11.28
C PHE A 95 -0.50 -8.65 -12.76
N ALA A 96 -1.65 -9.17 -13.19
CA ALA A 96 -2.12 -9.07 -14.58
C ALA A 96 -2.37 -7.63 -15.03
N LYS A 97 -2.89 -6.76 -14.16
CA LYS A 97 -3.10 -5.33 -14.47
C LYS A 97 -1.77 -4.58 -14.60
N ALA A 98 -0.83 -4.86 -13.72
CA ALA A 98 0.51 -4.28 -13.79
C ALA A 98 1.22 -4.69 -15.08
N GLU A 99 1.23 -5.99 -15.40
CA GLU A 99 1.83 -6.50 -16.64
C GLU A 99 1.19 -5.88 -17.90
N LYS A 100 -0.14 -5.83 -17.95
CA LYS A 100 -0.87 -5.19 -19.04
C LYS A 100 -0.53 -3.71 -19.20
N ALA A 101 -0.17 -3.04 -18.12
CA ALA A 101 0.28 -1.65 -18.13
C ALA A 101 1.78 -1.50 -18.42
N GLY A 102 2.50 -2.59 -18.66
CA GLY A 102 3.94 -2.61 -18.93
C GLY A 102 4.83 -2.52 -17.69
N PHE A 103 4.27 -2.73 -16.49
CA PHE A 103 5.03 -2.75 -15.25
C PHE A 103 5.33 -4.19 -14.82
N PRO A 104 6.58 -4.53 -14.42
CA PRO A 104 6.94 -5.88 -13.99
C PRO A 104 6.11 -6.31 -12.78
N PRO A 105 5.29 -7.37 -12.90
CA PRO A 105 4.38 -7.77 -11.82
C PRO A 105 5.11 -8.20 -10.54
N GLU A 106 6.25 -8.88 -10.67
CA GLU A 106 7.08 -9.32 -9.55
C GLU A 106 7.57 -8.15 -8.69
N ALA A 107 7.92 -7.02 -9.30
CA ALA A 107 8.39 -5.83 -8.60
C ALA A 107 7.38 -5.27 -7.59
N LEU A 108 6.06 -5.55 -7.77
CA LEU A 108 5.02 -5.09 -6.85
C LEU A 108 5.19 -5.65 -5.43
N VAL A 109 5.80 -6.83 -5.31
CA VAL A 109 5.92 -7.56 -4.04
C VAL A 109 7.35 -7.98 -3.72
N ASP A 110 8.32 -7.68 -4.59
CA ASP A 110 9.74 -7.91 -4.36
C ASP A 110 10.22 -7.18 -3.09
N ASP A 111 11.27 -7.70 -2.48
CA ASP A 111 11.92 -7.07 -1.33
C ASP A 111 12.87 -5.94 -1.76
N ASP A 112 13.32 -5.94 -3.01
CA ASP A 112 13.93 -4.77 -3.65
C ASP A 112 12.85 -3.80 -4.15
N HIS A 113 12.95 -2.56 -3.72
CA HIS A 113 11.96 -1.52 -4.02
C HIS A 113 12.35 -0.60 -5.18
N GLU A 114 13.53 -0.75 -5.76
CA GLU A 114 14.08 0.22 -6.73
C GLU A 114 13.15 0.43 -7.94
N CYS A 115 12.60 -0.67 -8.49
CA CYS A 115 11.68 -0.61 -9.61
C CYS A 115 10.41 0.19 -9.28
N CYS A 116 9.80 -0.08 -8.12
CA CYS A 116 8.62 0.66 -7.65
C CYS A 116 8.93 2.12 -7.34
N GLN A 117 10.12 2.42 -6.82
CA GLN A 117 10.54 3.80 -6.52
C GLN A 117 10.72 4.64 -7.79
N ARG A 118 11.34 4.08 -8.83
CA ARG A 118 11.43 4.73 -10.15
C ARG A 118 10.05 4.97 -10.75
N GLU A 119 9.19 3.98 -10.68
CA GLU A 119 7.82 4.10 -11.16
C GLU A 119 7.03 5.17 -10.39
N ALA A 120 7.17 5.23 -9.06
CA ALA A 120 6.53 6.27 -8.25
C ALA A 120 6.92 7.69 -8.69
N GLN A 121 8.20 7.93 -8.98
CA GLN A 121 8.67 9.22 -9.50
C GLN A 121 8.04 9.54 -10.86
N ARG A 122 7.96 8.54 -11.76
CA ARG A 122 7.30 8.69 -13.06
C ARG A 122 5.81 9.00 -12.89
N LEU A 123 5.10 8.27 -12.05
CA LEU A 123 3.67 8.48 -11.79
C LEU A 123 3.40 9.86 -11.18
N LEU A 124 4.21 10.29 -10.22
CA LEU A 124 4.15 11.63 -9.64
C LEU A 124 4.32 12.72 -10.70
N SER A 125 5.31 12.59 -11.60
CA SER A 125 5.55 13.56 -12.68
C SER A 125 4.38 13.65 -13.66
N LEU A 126 3.63 12.57 -13.84
CA LEU A 126 2.41 12.50 -14.64
C LEU A 126 1.15 12.96 -13.89
N GLY A 127 1.30 13.30 -12.60
CA GLY A 127 0.23 13.82 -11.74
C GLY A 127 -0.73 12.74 -11.23
N ALA A 128 -0.26 11.52 -11.04
CA ALA A 128 -0.99 10.51 -10.27
C ALA A 128 -1.11 10.95 -8.81
N GLY A 129 -2.29 10.76 -8.21
CA GLY A 129 -2.54 10.99 -6.79
C GLY A 129 -2.27 9.75 -5.93
N GLY A 130 -2.06 8.59 -6.56
CA GLY A 130 -1.75 7.35 -5.85
C GLY A 130 -1.65 6.13 -6.74
N VAL A 131 -1.40 4.99 -6.12
CA VAL A 131 -1.32 3.67 -6.77
C VAL A 131 -1.96 2.59 -5.90
N LEU A 132 -2.73 1.71 -6.51
CA LEU A 132 -3.17 0.44 -5.93
C LEU A 132 -2.15 -0.64 -6.27
N SER A 133 -1.80 -1.49 -5.31
CA SER A 133 -0.91 -2.63 -5.52
C SER A 133 -1.27 -3.80 -4.61
N PRO A 134 -0.92 -5.04 -4.96
CA PRO A 134 -0.98 -6.15 -4.01
C PRO A 134 -0.17 -5.83 -2.76
N SER A 135 -0.62 -6.29 -1.59
CA SER A 135 0.18 -6.20 -0.36
C SER A 135 1.32 -7.20 -0.42
N ALA A 136 2.54 -6.72 -0.20
CA ALA A 136 3.70 -7.59 -0.10
C ALA A 136 3.76 -8.36 1.23
N ALA A 137 3.05 -7.88 2.26
CA ALA A 137 3.03 -8.48 3.59
C ALA A 137 1.86 -9.45 3.80
N LEU A 138 0.70 -9.19 3.17
CA LEU A 138 -0.50 -10.02 3.31
C LEU A 138 -1.00 -10.43 1.92
N PRO A 139 -0.53 -11.58 1.39
CA PRO A 139 -0.98 -12.08 0.09
C PRO A 139 -2.51 -12.17 0.01
N GLY A 140 -3.09 -11.66 -1.09
CA GLY A 140 -4.55 -11.57 -1.26
C GLY A 140 -5.15 -10.24 -0.84
N SER A 141 -4.42 -9.39 -0.13
CA SER A 141 -4.83 -8.02 0.22
C SER A 141 -4.29 -7.00 -0.77
N THR A 142 -4.86 -5.80 -0.75
CA THR A 142 -4.49 -4.66 -1.62
C THR A 142 -4.11 -3.44 -0.79
N ASN A 143 -3.00 -2.83 -1.14
CA ASN A 143 -2.54 -1.57 -0.59
C ASN A 143 -2.94 -0.40 -1.49
N LEU A 144 -3.29 0.72 -0.88
CA LEU A 144 -3.42 2.01 -1.52
C LEU A 144 -2.30 2.92 -1.01
N THR A 145 -1.42 3.31 -1.91
CA THR A 145 -0.39 4.31 -1.62
C THR A 145 -0.83 5.64 -2.22
N LEU A 146 -0.96 6.69 -1.39
CA LEU A 146 -1.31 8.03 -1.82
C LEU A 146 -0.05 8.89 -1.91
N PHE A 147 0.06 9.66 -2.97
CA PHE A 147 1.13 10.62 -3.17
C PHE A 147 0.74 12.00 -2.64
N GLY A 148 1.71 12.68 -2.05
CA GLY A 148 1.56 14.03 -1.50
C GLY A 148 1.16 14.09 -0.03
N GLN A 149 1.23 15.30 0.49
CA GLN A 149 0.88 15.60 1.87
C GLN A 149 -0.61 15.43 2.10
N ARG A 150 -0.97 15.01 3.31
CA ARG A 150 -2.37 14.88 3.74
C ARG A 150 -2.54 15.47 5.14
N VAL A 151 -3.70 16.08 5.37
CA VAL A 151 -4.07 16.69 6.65
C VAL A 151 -5.21 15.88 7.28
N PRO A 152 -5.04 15.36 8.51
CA PRO A 152 -6.12 14.64 9.18
C PRO A 152 -7.21 15.62 9.62
N ILE A 153 -8.46 15.25 9.40
CA ILE A 153 -9.63 15.96 9.90
C ILE A 153 -10.56 14.98 10.64
N GLN A 154 -11.54 15.51 11.36
CA GLN A 154 -12.51 14.65 12.02
C GLN A 154 -13.28 13.79 11.01
N TRP A 155 -13.55 12.54 11.38
CA TRP A 155 -14.24 11.56 10.52
C TRP A 155 -15.60 12.05 10.00
N THR A 156 -16.30 12.84 10.78
CA THR A 156 -17.61 13.41 10.44
C THR A 156 -17.54 14.70 9.62
N ALA A 157 -16.36 15.27 9.46
CA ALA A 157 -16.21 16.54 8.73
C ALA A 157 -16.43 16.35 7.22
N SER A 158 -16.96 17.37 6.58
CA SER A 158 -17.00 17.49 5.13
C SER A 158 -15.59 17.78 4.59
N VAL A 159 -15.25 17.19 3.44
CA VAL A 159 -13.94 17.38 2.81
C VAL A 159 -14.08 18.45 1.73
N GLU A 160 -13.64 19.66 2.03
CA GLU A 160 -13.59 20.77 1.06
C GLU A 160 -12.20 20.96 0.46
N ILE A 161 -11.16 20.48 1.16
CA ILE A 161 -9.75 20.60 0.76
C ILE A 161 -9.26 19.25 0.25
N SER A 162 -8.69 19.19 -0.94
CA SER A 162 -8.23 17.94 -1.58
C SER A 162 -7.18 17.15 -0.79
N SER A 163 -6.40 17.84 0.05
CA SER A 163 -5.41 17.20 0.94
C SER A 163 -6.01 16.73 2.28
N ALA A 164 -7.25 17.09 2.61
CA ALA A 164 -7.89 16.69 3.87
C ALA A 164 -8.37 15.25 3.79
N ILE A 165 -8.06 14.47 4.82
CA ILE A 165 -8.52 13.08 4.96
C ILE A 165 -9.27 12.94 6.28
N PRO A 166 -10.57 12.59 6.24
CA PRO A 166 -11.31 12.19 7.44
C PRO A 166 -10.72 10.94 8.07
N VAL A 167 -10.38 11.02 9.36
CA VAL A 167 -9.74 9.94 10.11
C VAL A 167 -10.48 9.65 11.40
N GLN A 168 -10.46 8.37 11.82
CA GLN A 168 -10.87 7.98 13.16
C GLN A 168 -10.00 6.85 13.67
N ARG A 169 -9.73 6.86 14.97
CA ARG A 169 -9.09 5.75 15.68
C ARG A 169 -10.12 4.64 15.87
N ILE A 170 -9.83 3.40 15.43
CA ILE A 170 -10.73 2.27 15.62
C ILE A 170 -10.33 1.49 16.87
N ALA A 171 -9.04 1.17 16.99
CA ALA A 171 -8.52 0.33 18.06
C ALA A 171 -7.08 0.72 18.40
N THR A 172 -6.69 0.44 19.63
CA THR A 172 -5.30 0.42 20.06
C THR A 172 -5.06 -0.94 20.71
N GLY A 173 -4.09 -1.69 20.22
CA GLY A 173 -3.84 -3.04 20.68
C GLY A 173 -2.74 -3.75 19.93
N GLN A 174 -2.76 -5.04 20.04
CA GLN A 174 -1.84 -5.96 19.38
C GLN A 174 -2.40 -6.47 18.05
N PRO A 175 -1.54 -6.91 17.12
CA PRO A 175 -1.96 -7.66 15.94
C PRO A 175 -2.72 -8.94 16.35
N PRO A 176 -3.71 -9.39 15.56
CA PRO A 176 -4.34 -10.69 15.78
C PRO A 176 -3.31 -11.82 15.73
N ALA A 177 -3.31 -12.72 16.73
CA ALA A 177 -2.34 -13.84 16.81
C ALA A 177 -2.35 -14.71 15.53
N ALA A 178 -3.54 -15.05 15.04
CA ALA A 178 -3.71 -15.85 13.82
C ALA A 178 -3.15 -15.17 12.56
N LEU A 179 -2.84 -13.87 12.60
CA LEU A 179 -2.30 -13.17 11.45
C LEU A 179 -0.84 -13.55 11.18
N VAL A 180 -0.06 -13.87 12.23
CA VAL A 180 1.39 -14.17 12.14
C VAL A 180 1.68 -15.23 11.09
N SER A 181 0.89 -16.31 11.05
CA SER A 181 1.05 -17.41 10.08
C SER A 181 0.66 -17.06 8.64
N ARG A 182 0.01 -15.91 8.42
CA ARG A 182 -0.44 -15.43 7.11
C ARG A 182 0.46 -14.34 6.54
N VAL A 183 1.35 -13.79 7.35
CA VAL A 183 2.28 -12.75 6.93
C VAL A 183 3.38 -13.34 6.05
N ARG A 184 3.64 -12.71 4.92
CA ARG A 184 4.84 -12.95 4.14
C ARG A 184 5.97 -12.07 4.68
N TYR A 185 7.01 -12.67 5.21
CA TYR A 185 8.19 -11.98 5.69
C TYR A 185 9.21 -11.74 4.57
N PHE A 186 10.25 -10.95 4.85
CA PHE A 186 11.34 -10.73 3.89
C PHE A 186 12.05 -12.05 3.58
N GLY A 187 12.32 -12.28 2.29
CA GLY A 187 12.91 -13.52 1.79
C GLY A 187 11.90 -14.64 1.48
N ASP A 188 10.66 -14.57 1.98
CA ASP A 188 9.64 -15.59 1.69
C ASP A 188 9.05 -15.41 0.28
N PRO A 189 8.63 -16.50 -0.40
CA PRO A 189 7.92 -16.40 -1.67
C PRO A 189 6.54 -15.76 -1.48
N HIS A 190 6.08 -15.01 -2.48
CA HIS A 190 4.73 -14.43 -2.47
C HIS A 190 3.74 -15.38 -3.15
N SER A 191 2.85 -16.03 -2.37
CA SER A 191 1.97 -17.10 -2.86
C SER A 191 1.10 -16.68 -4.06
N GLN A 192 0.54 -15.48 -4.05
CA GLN A 192 -0.31 -15.00 -5.16
C GLN A 192 0.50 -14.69 -6.43
N LEU A 193 1.75 -14.26 -6.29
CA LEU A 193 2.64 -14.09 -7.45
C LEU A 193 3.00 -15.45 -8.04
N PHE A 194 3.31 -16.42 -7.20
CA PHE A 194 3.61 -17.79 -7.66
C PHE A 194 2.44 -18.37 -8.46
N LEU A 195 1.22 -18.26 -7.93
CA LEU A 195 0.01 -18.72 -8.64
C LEU A 195 -0.18 -18.02 -9.98
N TYR A 196 0.00 -16.70 -10.00
CA TYR A 196 -0.10 -15.91 -11.23
C TYR A 196 0.91 -16.36 -12.31
N LEU A 197 2.16 -16.61 -11.92
CA LEU A 197 3.20 -17.06 -12.86
C LEU A 197 2.93 -18.46 -13.39
N ALA A 198 2.49 -19.40 -12.53
CA ALA A 198 2.12 -20.75 -12.94
C ALA A 198 0.96 -20.76 -13.95
N GLU A 199 -0.10 -19.97 -13.68
CA GLU A 199 -1.22 -19.84 -14.63
C GLU A 199 -0.78 -19.23 -15.99
N LYS A 200 0.21 -18.37 -15.98
CA LYS A 200 0.74 -17.75 -17.18
C LYS A 200 1.55 -18.75 -18.03
N GLU A 201 2.36 -19.58 -17.39
CA GLU A 201 3.12 -20.65 -18.07
C GLU A 201 2.18 -21.64 -18.76
N GLU A 202 1.15 -22.14 -18.05
CA GLU A 202 0.14 -23.03 -18.59
C GLU A 202 -0.57 -22.46 -19.84
N ARG A 203 -0.91 -21.17 -19.81
CA ARG A 203 -1.54 -20.49 -20.95
C ARG A 203 -0.61 -20.34 -22.15
N THR A 204 0.70 -20.26 -21.91
CA THR A 204 1.70 -20.13 -22.98
C THR A 204 1.96 -21.47 -23.66
N GLU A 205 1.99 -22.56 -22.88
CA GLU A 205 2.18 -23.92 -23.38
C GLU A 205 0.96 -24.45 -24.16
N SER A 206 -0.23 -23.91 -23.88
CA SER A 206 -1.50 -24.32 -24.52
C SER A 206 -1.78 -23.61 -25.85
N ARG A 207 -0.89 -22.76 -26.33
CA ARG A 207 -0.98 -22.02 -27.62
C ARG A 207 0.00 -22.53 -28.64
#